data_705f2884df4a183ab56ead8f202af775
#
_entry.id   705f2884df4a183ab56ead8f202af775
#
_cell.length_a   1.000
_cell.length_b   1.000
_cell.length_c   1.000
_cell.angle_alpha   90.00
_cell.angle_beta   90.00
_cell.angle_gamma   90.00
#
_symmetry.space_group_name_H-M   'P 1'
#
loop_
_entity.id
_entity.type
_entity.pdbx_description
1 polymer ?
#
loop_
_entity_poly.entity_id
_entity_poly.type
_entity_poly.pdbx_seq_one_letter_code
_entity_poly.pdbx_strand_id
1 'polypeptide(L)'
;MSSLAVHIRSVSKRYAAHVAVRDLSLEVPRGYVYGLLGPNGAGKTTTIRMMLDIIAPDEGRIDLLGVPNNSPGVLDRVGYLPEERGLYKKMQVRRLLRFLGELKGVRGRAADLKITEWLERLSLRTSEKDWGEAKVDELSRGMQQKVQFIGTLLHDPELVMLDEPFSGLDPINAQALKDTVLELKRAGKTVIFSTHLMDNAERMCDAVCIISRGEKVLDGRVSDVKAAHGTRNIALGLAGGATAPVAAVLADRSLVSRLDDSNRYYELELAPGTDAQVLLRRLVKHGATIERFEMIQPSLHQIFLQQVGAAGIDDGMTGHG
;
A
#
# COMPACT_ATOMS: atom_id res chain seq x y z
N MET A 1 18.69 10.77 18.67
CA MET A 1 17.93 11.06 17.44
C MET A 1 16.59 10.35 17.54
N SER A 2 15.48 10.94 17.08
CA SER A 2 14.16 10.28 17.09
C SER A 2 14.24 8.96 16.31
N SER A 3 13.73 7.86 16.87
CA SER A 3 13.60 6.57 16.19
C SER A 3 12.49 6.61 15.12
N LEU A 4 11.67 7.68 15.11
CA LEU A 4 10.55 7.84 14.21
C LEU A 4 10.94 8.69 12.99
N ALA A 5 10.44 8.26 11.81
CA ALA A 5 10.50 9.04 10.58
C ALA A 5 9.30 9.98 10.47
N VAL A 6 8.12 9.53 10.94
CA VAL A 6 6.90 10.34 11.01
C VAL A 6 6.24 10.14 12.36
N HIS A 7 5.77 11.22 12.95
CA HIS A 7 4.95 11.21 14.15
C HIS A 7 3.76 12.18 13.97
N ILE A 8 2.58 11.63 13.85
CA ILE A 8 1.31 12.36 13.78
C ILE A 8 0.62 12.25 15.12
N ARG A 9 0.14 13.37 15.64
CA ARG A 9 -0.53 13.48 16.94
C ARG A 9 -1.87 14.19 16.80
N SER A 10 -2.94 13.43 16.90
CA SER A 10 -4.33 13.88 16.95
C SER A 10 -4.67 14.89 15.85
N VAL A 11 -4.28 14.61 14.60
CA VAL A 11 -4.56 15.51 13.49
C VAL A 11 -5.97 15.33 12.96
N SER A 12 -6.63 16.46 12.71
CA SER A 12 -7.95 16.52 12.08
C SER A 12 -7.93 17.46 10.88
N LYS A 13 -8.73 17.13 9.85
CA LYS A 13 -8.93 17.98 8.68
C LYS A 13 -10.37 17.92 8.20
N ARG A 14 -10.96 19.11 8.03
CA ARG A 14 -12.35 19.29 7.57
C ARG A 14 -12.36 20.13 6.31
N TYR A 15 -13.26 19.82 5.40
CA TYR A 15 -13.57 20.60 4.21
C TYR A 15 -15.07 20.87 4.17
N ALA A 16 -15.47 22.10 4.46
CA ALA A 16 -16.88 22.47 4.62
C ALA A 16 -17.63 21.49 5.58
N ALA A 17 -18.56 20.71 5.06
CA ALA A 17 -19.35 19.75 5.85
C ALA A 17 -18.68 18.36 5.97
N HIS A 18 -17.58 18.10 5.25
CA HIS A 18 -16.93 16.78 5.20
C HIS A 18 -15.70 16.73 6.11
N VAL A 19 -15.64 15.73 6.99
CA VAL A 19 -14.44 15.44 7.78
C VAL A 19 -13.59 14.45 7.01
N ALA A 20 -12.47 14.93 6.45
CA ALA A 20 -11.56 14.09 5.65
C ALA A 20 -10.61 13.25 6.51
N VAL A 21 -10.21 13.78 7.68
CA VAL A 21 -9.38 13.07 8.68
C VAL A 21 -9.85 13.51 10.06
N ARG A 22 -10.01 12.55 10.98
CA ARG A 22 -10.48 12.78 12.34
C ARG A 22 -9.53 12.16 13.34
N ASP A 23 -8.97 12.99 14.23
CA ASP A 23 -8.13 12.58 15.37
C ASP A 23 -7.10 11.48 15.03
N LEU A 24 -6.45 11.60 13.88
CA LEU A 24 -5.49 10.61 13.41
C LEU A 24 -4.17 10.76 14.18
N SER A 25 -3.75 9.67 14.84
CA SER A 25 -2.42 9.55 15.45
C SER A 25 -1.74 8.30 14.91
N LEU A 26 -0.48 8.44 14.45
CA LEU A 26 0.34 7.33 13.98
C LEU A 26 1.84 7.60 14.14
N GLU A 27 2.60 6.52 14.24
CA GLU A 27 4.05 6.54 14.37
C GLU A 27 4.68 5.64 13.31
N VAL A 28 5.58 6.21 12.50
CA VAL A 28 6.32 5.45 11.49
C VAL A 28 7.78 5.36 11.90
N PRO A 29 8.29 4.17 12.22
CA PRO A 29 9.70 3.98 12.54
C PRO A 29 10.60 4.24 11.33
N ARG A 30 11.84 4.65 11.56
CA ARG A 30 12.84 4.79 10.49
C ARG A 30 13.19 3.44 9.88
N GLY A 31 13.44 3.43 8.57
CA GLY A 31 13.82 2.22 7.81
C GLY A 31 12.68 1.26 7.51
N TYR A 32 11.43 1.64 7.81
CA TYR A 32 10.26 0.82 7.52
C TYR A 32 9.66 1.13 6.15
N VAL A 33 9.09 0.12 5.53
CA VAL A 33 8.02 0.30 4.53
C VAL A 33 6.68 0.29 5.26
N TYR A 34 5.98 1.39 5.21
CA TYR A 34 4.73 1.61 5.94
C TYR A 34 3.58 1.84 4.96
N GLY A 35 2.51 1.06 5.09
CA GLY A 35 1.32 1.16 4.25
C GLY A 35 0.23 2.04 4.88
N LEU A 36 -0.23 3.05 4.15
CA LEU A 36 -1.42 3.81 4.49
C LEU A 36 -2.59 3.29 3.65
N LEU A 37 -3.44 2.44 4.26
CA LEU A 37 -4.41 1.62 3.54
C LEU A 37 -5.84 2.14 3.73
N GLY A 38 -6.71 1.86 2.78
CA GLY A 38 -8.13 2.17 2.87
C GLY A 38 -8.78 2.41 1.53
N PRO A 39 -10.11 2.47 1.46
CA PRO A 39 -10.84 2.75 0.23
C PRO A 39 -10.57 4.17 -0.31
N ASN A 40 -11.03 4.42 -1.52
CA ASN A 40 -10.99 5.77 -2.09
C ASN A 40 -11.84 6.72 -1.22
N GLY A 41 -11.31 7.93 -0.98
CA GLY A 41 -11.96 8.89 -0.09
C GLY A 41 -11.76 8.65 1.41
N ALA A 42 -11.00 7.64 1.82
CA ALA A 42 -10.75 7.34 3.24
C ALA A 42 -9.92 8.40 3.99
N GLY A 43 -9.26 9.34 3.28
CA GLY A 43 -8.40 10.35 3.88
C GLY A 43 -6.90 10.13 3.67
N LYS A 44 -6.46 9.09 2.94
CA LYS A 44 -5.05 8.76 2.70
C LYS A 44 -4.26 9.90 2.07
N THR A 45 -4.67 10.38 0.90
CA THR A 45 -4.03 11.51 0.20
C THR A 45 -4.04 12.80 1.02
N THR A 46 -5.14 13.07 1.76
CA THR A 46 -5.23 14.21 2.67
C THR A 46 -4.17 14.10 3.78
N THR A 47 -4.01 12.91 4.35
CA THR A 47 -2.98 12.65 5.38
C THR A 47 -1.56 12.87 4.82
N ILE A 48 -1.25 12.34 3.64
CA ILE A 48 0.04 12.56 2.98
C ILE A 48 0.28 14.06 2.71
N ARG A 49 -0.73 14.78 2.20
CA ARG A 49 -0.62 16.21 1.93
C ARG A 49 -0.43 17.04 3.20
N MET A 50 -1.02 16.63 4.33
CA MET A 50 -0.76 17.25 5.63
C MET A 50 0.68 16.97 6.11
N MET A 51 1.20 15.74 5.97
CA MET A 51 2.59 15.44 6.30
C MET A 51 3.58 16.32 5.52
N LEU A 52 3.28 16.61 4.25
CA LEU A 52 4.11 17.41 3.34
C LEU A 52 3.90 18.93 3.48
N ASP A 53 3.12 19.37 4.45
CA ASP A 53 2.77 20.80 4.63
C ASP A 53 2.15 21.46 3.38
N ILE A 54 1.56 20.64 2.47
CA ILE A 54 0.79 21.12 1.31
C ILE A 54 -0.56 21.69 1.78
N ILE A 55 -1.14 21.05 2.81
CA ILE A 55 -2.32 21.53 3.52
C ILE A 55 -2.05 21.48 5.02
N ALA A 56 -2.44 22.53 5.74
CA ALA A 56 -2.33 22.53 7.20
C ALA A 56 -3.46 21.69 7.82
N PRO A 57 -3.18 20.89 8.86
CA PRO A 57 -4.23 20.30 9.69
C PRO A 57 -5.00 21.41 10.41
N ASP A 58 -6.28 21.15 10.74
CA ASP A 58 -7.08 22.09 11.54
C ASP A 58 -6.78 21.92 13.03
N GLU A 59 -6.39 20.71 13.44
CA GLU A 59 -6.00 20.33 14.80
C GLU A 59 -4.83 19.36 14.78
N GLY A 60 -4.08 19.29 15.88
CA GLY A 60 -2.97 18.36 16.05
C GLY A 60 -1.66 18.86 15.46
N ARG A 61 -0.67 17.97 15.38
CA ARG A 61 0.68 18.30 14.86
C ARG A 61 1.34 17.10 14.20
N ILE A 62 2.28 17.40 13.30
CA ILE A 62 3.04 16.40 12.54
C ILE A 62 4.52 16.72 12.65
N ASP A 63 5.31 15.72 13.03
CA ASP A 63 6.76 15.79 12.99
C ASP A 63 7.28 14.84 11.91
N LEU A 64 8.24 15.32 11.09
CA LEU A 64 8.98 14.52 10.11
C LEU A 64 10.45 14.49 10.50
N LEU A 65 11.04 13.29 10.50
CA LEU A 65 12.46 13.07 10.78
C LEU A 65 12.93 13.68 12.13
N GLY A 66 11.98 13.86 13.06
CA GLY A 66 12.22 14.36 14.41
C GLY A 66 12.05 15.86 14.61
N VAL A 67 11.56 16.59 13.58
CA VAL A 67 11.26 18.04 13.66
C VAL A 67 9.87 18.30 13.07
N PRO A 68 9.21 19.42 13.44
CA PRO A 68 7.93 19.81 12.83
C PRO A 68 7.99 19.81 11.30
N ASN A 69 6.93 19.34 10.64
CA ASN A 69 6.91 19.17 9.19
C ASN A 69 7.05 20.47 8.38
N ASN A 70 6.78 21.63 9.00
CA ASN A 70 6.97 22.96 8.44
C ASN A 70 8.36 23.56 8.77
N SER A 71 9.27 22.79 9.39
CA SER A 71 10.63 23.26 9.69
C SER A 71 11.43 23.47 8.39
N PRO A 72 12.26 24.54 8.33
CA PRO A 72 13.11 24.78 7.16
C PRO A 72 13.99 23.58 6.82
N GLY A 73 14.00 23.19 5.53
CA GLY A 73 14.86 22.13 5.00
C GLY A 73 14.41 20.69 5.30
N VAL A 74 13.37 20.47 6.12
CA VAL A 74 12.90 19.10 6.38
C VAL A 74 12.37 18.43 5.11
N LEU A 75 11.62 19.17 4.29
CA LEU A 75 11.05 18.68 3.05
C LEU A 75 12.10 18.46 1.94
N ASP A 76 13.32 19.00 2.09
CA ASP A 76 14.43 18.69 1.18
C ASP A 76 14.95 17.26 1.35
N ARG A 77 14.68 16.64 2.50
CA ARG A 77 15.01 15.26 2.83
C ARG A 77 13.87 14.28 2.52
N VAL A 78 12.77 14.78 1.94
CA VAL A 78 11.56 14.01 1.63
C VAL A 78 11.36 13.96 0.12
N GLY A 79 11.14 12.76 -0.40
CA GLY A 79 10.67 12.51 -1.76
C GLY A 79 9.16 12.30 -1.77
N TYR A 80 8.45 12.90 -2.72
CA TYR A 80 7.01 12.74 -2.85
C TYR A 80 6.59 12.39 -4.27
N LEU A 81 5.86 11.31 -4.42
CA LEU A 81 5.18 10.90 -5.65
C LEU A 81 3.68 11.11 -5.48
N PRO A 82 3.07 12.10 -6.10
CA PRO A 82 1.62 12.28 -6.09
C PRO A 82 0.92 11.24 -6.98
N GLU A 83 -0.35 10.95 -6.67
CA GLU A 83 -1.21 10.09 -7.48
C GLU A 83 -1.39 10.65 -8.91
N GLU A 84 -1.56 11.97 -9.02
CA GLU A 84 -1.71 12.64 -10.30
C GLU A 84 -0.37 12.85 -11.01
N ARG A 85 -0.35 12.61 -12.31
CA ARG A 85 0.84 12.76 -13.16
C ARG A 85 1.03 14.20 -13.58
N GLY A 86 1.66 15.00 -12.74
CA GLY A 86 1.99 16.41 -13.02
C GLY A 86 3.22 16.63 -13.93
N LEU A 87 3.50 15.74 -14.89
CA LEU A 87 4.68 15.86 -15.74
C LEU A 87 4.50 16.86 -16.88
N TYR A 88 5.57 17.59 -17.20
CA TYR A 88 5.61 18.51 -18.38
C TYR A 88 5.68 17.72 -19.69
N LYS A 89 4.53 17.42 -20.29
CA LYS A 89 4.35 16.49 -21.42
C LYS A 89 5.26 16.76 -22.62
N LYS A 90 5.53 18.03 -22.97
CA LYS A 90 6.35 18.44 -24.11
C LYS A 90 7.85 18.51 -23.83
N MET A 91 8.25 18.28 -22.58
CA MET A 91 9.67 18.29 -22.17
C MET A 91 10.29 16.94 -22.43
N GLN A 92 11.57 16.90 -22.82
CA GLN A 92 12.35 15.66 -22.88
C GLN A 92 12.55 15.11 -21.47
N VAL A 93 12.57 13.78 -21.32
CA VAL A 93 12.67 13.08 -20.03
C VAL A 93 13.92 13.52 -19.26
N ARG A 94 15.10 13.52 -19.88
CA ARG A 94 16.34 13.98 -19.21
C ARG A 94 16.27 15.43 -18.75
N ARG A 95 15.71 16.30 -19.59
CA ARG A 95 15.56 17.72 -19.23
C ARG A 95 14.60 17.88 -18.05
N LEU A 96 13.49 17.13 -18.03
CA LEU A 96 12.56 17.12 -16.91
C LEU A 96 13.22 16.62 -15.63
N LEU A 97 13.94 15.51 -15.69
CA LEU A 97 14.63 14.94 -14.54
C LEU A 97 15.72 15.88 -13.99
N ARG A 98 16.48 16.55 -14.86
CA ARG A 98 17.44 17.60 -14.44
C ARG A 98 16.70 18.72 -13.70
N PHE A 99 15.61 19.23 -14.28
CA PHE A 99 14.82 20.29 -13.66
C PHE A 99 14.34 19.89 -12.27
N LEU A 100 13.75 18.68 -12.11
CA LEU A 100 13.31 18.18 -10.82
C LEU A 100 14.47 17.98 -9.83
N GLY A 101 15.62 17.50 -10.30
CA GLY A 101 16.83 17.37 -9.49
C GLY A 101 17.36 18.73 -9.03
N GLU A 102 17.37 19.74 -9.90
CA GLU A 102 17.83 21.09 -9.59
C GLU A 102 16.99 21.78 -8.51
N LEU A 103 15.69 21.56 -8.52
CA LEU A 103 14.77 22.03 -7.46
C LEU A 103 15.13 21.48 -6.08
N LYS A 104 15.76 20.30 -6.04
CA LYS A 104 16.21 19.60 -4.83
C LYS A 104 17.74 19.67 -4.64
N GLY A 105 18.43 20.61 -5.33
CA GLY A 105 19.86 20.85 -5.16
C GLY A 105 20.79 19.89 -5.90
N VAL A 106 20.29 18.93 -6.69
CA VAL A 106 21.10 17.99 -7.49
C VAL A 106 21.37 18.61 -8.85
N ARG A 107 22.63 18.97 -9.13
CA ARG A 107 23.01 19.79 -10.31
C ARG A 107 24.20 19.22 -11.07
N GLY A 108 24.35 19.68 -12.31
CA GLY A 108 25.53 19.44 -13.15
C GLY A 108 25.76 17.96 -13.46
N ARG A 109 27.03 17.58 -13.64
CA ARG A 109 27.44 16.22 -14.02
C ARG A 109 26.94 15.14 -13.04
N ALA A 110 26.85 15.46 -11.74
CA ALA A 110 26.34 14.51 -10.75
C ALA A 110 24.86 14.18 -10.98
N ALA A 111 24.05 15.16 -11.37
CA ALA A 111 22.65 14.93 -11.76
C ALA A 111 22.57 14.03 -12.99
N ASP A 112 23.38 14.28 -14.02
CA ASP A 112 23.38 13.50 -15.27
C ASP A 112 23.76 12.03 -15.05
N LEU A 113 24.71 11.77 -14.19
CA LEU A 113 25.10 10.41 -13.81
C LEU A 113 23.97 9.68 -13.09
N LYS A 114 23.38 10.31 -12.07
CA LYS A 114 22.24 9.73 -11.33
C LYS A 114 21.03 9.50 -12.25
N ILE A 115 20.71 10.43 -13.12
CA ILE A 115 19.62 10.29 -14.09
C ILE A 115 19.86 9.09 -15.00
N THR A 116 21.09 8.94 -15.52
CA THR A 116 21.45 7.83 -16.39
C THR A 116 21.32 6.48 -15.67
N GLU A 117 21.86 6.38 -14.45
CA GLU A 117 21.74 5.19 -13.59
C GLU A 117 20.27 4.81 -13.34
N TRP A 118 19.41 5.77 -12.99
CA TRP A 118 18.01 5.53 -12.76
C TRP A 118 17.24 5.12 -14.02
N LEU A 119 17.55 5.72 -15.17
CA LEU A 119 16.94 5.34 -16.45
C LEU A 119 17.30 3.90 -16.83
N GLU A 120 18.55 3.47 -16.60
CA GLU A 120 18.98 2.09 -16.81
C GLU A 120 18.29 1.13 -15.83
N ARG A 121 18.30 1.46 -14.55
CA ARG A 121 17.71 0.65 -13.49
C ARG A 121 16.22 0.37 -13.70
N LEU A 122 15.45 1.33 -14.19
CA LEU A 122 14.03 1.17 -14.48
C LEU A 122 13.74 0.79 -15.94
N SER A 123 14.78 0.37 -16.71
CA SER A 123 14.66 -0.05 -18.11
C SER A 123 14.04 1.01 -19.04
N LEU A 124 14.29 2.28 -18.73
CA LEU A 124 14.01 3.41 -19.62
C LEU A 124 15.19 3.75 -20.52
N ARG A 125 16.37 3.15 -20.26
CA ARG A 125 17.54 3.14 -21.12
C ARG A 125 18.05 1.72 -21.22
N THR A 126 18.17 1.23 -22.46
CA THR A 126 18.70 -0.09 -22.81
C THR A 126 19.76 0.07 -23.89
N SER A 127 20.39 -1.02 -24.31
CA SER A 127 21.29 -1.03 -25.46
C SER A 127 20.59 -0.66 -26.77
N GLU A 128 19.29 -0.87 -26.86
CA GLU A 128 18.52 -0.65 -28.11
C GLU A 128 17.88 0.74 -28.16
N LYS A 129 17.48 1.30 -27.00
CA LYS A 129 16.74 2.56 -26.95
C LYS A 129 16.99 3.34 -25.67
N ASP A 130 17.20 4.65 -25.82
CA ASP A 130 17.25 5.61 -24.70
C ASP A 130 16.01 6.52 -24.74
N TRP A 131 15.06 6.23 -23.83
CA TRP A 131 13.85 7.05 -23.65
C TRP A 131 14.13 8.37 -22.93
N GLY A 132 15.35 8.57 -22.44
CA GLY A 132 15.79 9.85 -21.86
C GLY A 132 15.71 11.01 -22.84
N GLU A 133 15.90 10.75 -24.15
CA GLU A 133 15.84 11.75 -25.22
C GLU A 133 14.44 11.99 -25.78
N ALA A 134 13.48 11.09 -25.46
CA ALA A 134 12.09 11.23 -25.90
C ALA A 134 11.35 12.30 -25.09
N LYS A 135 10.26 12.85 -25.62
CA LYS A 135 9.34 13.69 -24.88
C LYS A 135 8.45 12.83 -23.97
N VAL A 136 8.02 13.42 -22.87
CA VAL A 136 7.19 12.71 -21.88
C VAL A 136 5.87 12.19 -22.48
N ASP A 137 5.27 12.90 -23.43
CA ASP A 137 4.03 12.49 -24.10
C ASP A 137 4.20 11.32 -25.08
N GLU A 138 5.42 10.98 -25.45
CA GLU A 138 5.75 9.79 -26.27
C GLU A 138 5.83 8.50 -25.42
N LEU A 139 5.85 8.62 -24.10
CA LEU A 139 5.99 7.50 -23.18
C LEU A 139 4.62 6.86 -22.86
N SER A 140 4.60 5.54 -22.68
CA SER A 140 3.45 4.86 -22.11
C SER A 140 3.15 5.35 -20.69
N ARG A 141 1.93 5.09 -20.20
CA ARG A 141 1.53 5.46 -18.82
C ARG A 141 2.49 4.90 -17.76
N GLY A 142 2.89 3.64 -17.90
CA GLY A 142 3.84 3.01 -16.98
C GLY A 142 5.23 3.63 -17.02
N MET A 143 5.71 4.01 -18.21
CA MET A 143 6.99 4.71 -18.36
C MET A 143 6.94 6.12 -17.76
N GLN A 144 5.83 6.85 -17.94
CA GLN A 144 5.64 8.16 -17.30
C GLN A 144 5.68 8.05 -15.76
N GLN A 145 5.06 7.01 -15.21
CA GLN A 145 5.11 6.72 -13.77
C GLN A 145 6.55 6.46 -13.29
N LYS A 146 7.33 5.68 -14.04
CA LYS A 146 8.75 5.48 -13.75
C LYS A 146 9.54 6.79 -13.77
N VAL A 147 9.31 7.66 -14.75
CA VAL A 147 9.98 8.97 -14.82
C VAL A 147 9.63 9.83 -13.60
N GLN A 148 8.37 9.87 -13.20
CA GLN A 148 7.93 10.60 -12.00
C GLN A 148 8.57 10.02 -10.73
N PHE A 149 8.63 8.69 -10.63
CA PHE A 149 9.27 7.99 -9.53
C PHE A 149 10.78 8.28 -9.45
N ILE A 150 11.49 8.32 -10.59
CA ILE A 150 12.90 8.74 -10.66
C ILE A 150 13.04 10.16 -10.11
N GLY A 151 12.22 11.11 -10.58
CA GLY A 151 12.25 12.49 -10.12
C GLY A 151 12.10 12.62 -8.61
N THR A 152 11.30 11.75 -7.98
CA THR A 152 11.11 11.67 -6.53
C THR A 152 12.37 11.25 -5.77
N LEU A 153 13.27 10.50 -6.40
CA LEU A 153 14.43 9.86 -5.74
C LEU A 153 15.78 10.50 -6.05
N LEU A 154 15.87 11.41 -7.03
CA LEU A 154 17.14 11.97 -7.50
C LEU A 154 18.00 12.63 -6.40
N HIS A 155 17.37 13.24 -5.40
CA HIS A 155 18.03 13.92 -4.30
C HIS A 155 18.38 13.01 -3.12
N ASP A 156 18.18 11.69 -3.28
CA ASP A 156 18.49 10.66 -2.28
C ASP A 156 17.78 10.89 -0.93
N PRO A 157 16.44 11.01 -0.90
CA PRO A 157 15.68 11.34 0.31
C PRO A 157 15.83 10.28 1.41
N GLU A 158 15.67 10.69 2.68
CA GLU A 158 15.63 9.80 3.84
C GLU A 158 14.22 9.19 4.03
N LEU A 159 13.19 9.96 3.65
CA LEU A 159 11.78 9.58 3.72
C LEU A 159 11.17 9.73 2.33
N VAL A 160 10.51 8.68 1.86
CA VAL A 160 9.80 8.66 0.56
C VAL A 160 8.31 8.45 0.80
N MET A 161 7.49 9.33 0.28
CA MET A 161 6.03 9.24 0.34
C MET A 161 5.47 9.03 -1.06
N LEU A 162 4.68 7.98 -1.25
CA LEU A 162 4.17 7.54 -2.54
C LEU A 162 2.64 7.43 -2.46
N ASP A 163 1.93 8.23 -3.23
CA ASP A 163 0.46 8.20 -3.26
C ASP A 163 0.00 7.32 -4.43
N GLU A 164 -0.62 6.17 -4.14
CA GLU A 164 -1.08 5.14 -5.08
C GLU A 164 -0.03 4.77 -6.17
N PRO A 165 1.23 4.44 -5.81
CA PRO A 165 2.34 4.35 -6.77
C PRO A 165 2.19 3.24 -7.80
N PHE A 166 1.38 2.23 -7.54
CA PHE A 166 1.22 1.03 -8.38
C PHE A 166 -0.09 1.04 -9.16
N SER A 167 -0.93 2.07 -8.98
CA SER A 167 -2.24 2.15 -9.62
C SER A 167 -2.14 2.31 -11.13
N GLY A 168 -2.93 1.50 -11.88
CA GLY A 168 -3.01 1.57 -13.33
C GLY A 168 -1.72 1.19 -14.07
N LEU A 169 -0.80 0.48 -13.42
CA LEU A 169 0.38 -0.11 -14.03
C LEU A 169 0.13 -1.55 -14.45
N ASP A 170 0.74 -1.94 -15.56
CA ASP A 170 0.87 -3.35 -15.91
C ASP A 170 1.77 -4.10 -14.90
N PRO A 171 1.68 -5.43 -14.81
CA PRO A 171 2.40 -6.20 -13.80
C PRO A 171 3.93 -6.02 -13.84
N ILE A 172 4.53 -5.86 -15.02
CA ILE A 172 5.99 -5.73 -15.18
C ILE A 172 6.45 -4.39 -14.61
N ASN A 173 5.78 -3.29 -15.00
CA ASN A 173 6.12 -1.96 -14.50
C ASN A 173 5.84 -1.84 -12.99
N ALA A 174 4.73 -2.42 -12.50
CA ALA A 174 4.44 -2.45 -11.07
C ALA A 174 5.52 -3.20 -10.28
N GLN A 175 6.00 -4.35 -10.79
CA GLN A 175 7.04 -5.13 -10.13
C GLN A 175 8.36 -4.36 -10.03
N ALA A 176 8.79 -3.69 -11.10
CA ALA A 176 10.01 -2.87 -11.08
C ALA A 176 9.98 -1.76 -10.00
N LEU A 177 8.83 -1.11 -9.81
CA LEU A 177 8.69 -0.10 -8.74
C LEU A 177 8.67 -0.74 -7.35
N LYS A 178 8.01 -1.90 -7.18
CA LYS A 178 7.99 -2.64 -5.91
C LYS A 178 9.40 -3.08 -5.49
N ASP A 179 10.18 -3.62 -6.43
CA ASP A 179 11.56 -4.02 -6.18
C ASP A 179 12.41 -2.82 -5.76
N THR A 180 12.22 -1.67 -6.41
CA THR A 180 12.92 -0.44 -6.02
C THR A 180 12.51 0.03 -4.61
N VAL A 181 11.26 -0.06 -4.22
CA VAL A 181 10.82 0.27 -2.84
C VAL A 181 11.51 -0.63 -1.82
N LEU A 182 11.62 -1.95 -2.10
CA LEU A 182 12.32 -2.89 -1.21
C LEU A 182 13.83 -2.63 -1.15
N GLU A 183 14.43 -2.17 -2.24
CA GLU A 183 15.84 -1.76 -2.26
C GLU A 183 16.08 -0.49 -1.46
N LEU A 184 15.19 0.52 -1.54
CA LEU A 184 15.24 1.72 -0.70
C LEU A 184 15.20 1.35 0.78
N LYS A 185 14.33 0.41 1.17
CA LYS A 185 14.29 -0.12 2.53
C LYS A 185 15.61 -0.75 2.94
N ARG A 186 16.20 -1.62 2.09
CA ARG A 186 17.52 -2.24 2.36
C ARG A 186 18.63 -1.20 2.52
N ALA A 187 18.52 -0.06 1.83
CA ALA A 187 19.41 1.08 1.99
C ALA A 187 19.12 1.93 3.24
N GLY A 188 18.21 1.51 4.12
CA GLY A 188 17.85 2.19 5.36
C GLY A 188 16.91 3.38 5.19
N LYS A 189 16.34 3.59 3.99
CA LYS A 189 15.34 4.64 3.76
C LYS A 189 13.99 4.23 4.35
N THR A 190 13.20 5.23 4.75
CA THR A 190 11.81 5.01 5.15
C THR A 190 10.90 5.27 3.96
N VAL A 191 9.98 4.37 3.70
CA VAL A 191 8.99 4.52 2.61
C VAL A 191 7.59 4.43 3.18
N ILE A 192 6.76 5.42 2.88
CA ILE A 192 5.31 5.38 3.17
C ILE A 192 4.60 5.33 1.81
N PHE A 193 3.69 4.41 1.61
CA PHE A 193 2.84 4.45 0.43
C PHE A 193 1.37 4.27 0.76
N SER A 194 0.53 5.01 0.06
CA SER A 194 -0.91 4.81 0.12
C SER A 194 -1.34 3.75 -0.90
N THR A 195 -2.33 2.95 -0.55
CA THR A 195 -3.01 2.08 -1.51
C THR A 195 -4.36 1.59 -0.98
N HIS A 196 -5.25 1.27 -1.91
CA HIS A 196 -6.47 0.52 -1.64
C HIS A 196 -6.28 -0.99 -1.90
N LEU A 197 -5.15 -1.40 -2.50
CA LEU A 197 -4.80 -2.79 -2.82
C LEU A 197 -4.03 -3.41 -1.65
N MET A 198 -4.73 -4.08 -0.75
CA MET A 198 -4.16 -4.61 0.50
C MET A 198 -3.12 -5.71 0.28
N ASP A 199 -3.23 -6.49 -0.80
CA ASP A 199 -2.25 -7.53 -1.17
C ASP A 199 -0.85 -6.94 -1.41
N ASN A 200 -0.76 -5.74 -1.98
CA ASN A 200 0.52 -5.05 -2.17
C ASN A 200 1.15 -4.68 -0.83
N ALA A 201 0.35 -4.18 0.11
CA ALA A 201 0.82 -3.82 1.43
C ALA A 201 1.24 -5.06 2.24
N GLU A 202 0.47 -6.14 2.18
CA GLU A 202 0.78 -7.39 2.87
C GLU A 202 2.14 -7.97 2.47
N ARG A 203 2.51 -7.84 1.19
CA ARG A 203 3.78 -8.36 0.65
C ARG A 203 4.99 -7.46 0.90
N MET A 204 4.77 -6.17 1.08
CA MET A 204 5.86 -5.18 1.06
C MET A 204 6.06 -4.45 2.39
N CYS A 205 4.99 -4.27 3.18
CA CYS A 205 5.03 -3.45 4.38
C CYS A 205 5.53 -4.21 5.61
N ASP A 206 6.27 -3.49 6.46
CA ASP A 206 6.58 -3.92 7.83
C ASP A 206 5.41 -3.64 8.77
N ALA A 207 4.75 -2.49 8.54
CA ALA A 207 3.61 -2.05 9.32
C ALA A 207 2.60 -1.31 8.43
N VAL A 208 1.37 -1.26 8.88
CA VAL A 208 0.26 -0.65 8.15
C VAL A 208 -0.63 0.15 9.08
N CYS A 209 -1.21 1.23 8.56
CA CYS A 209 -2.36 1.91 9.14
C CYS A 209 -3.53 1.80 8.17
N ILE A 210 -4.65 1.27 8.61
CA ILE A 210 -5.89 1.22 7.83
C ILE A 210 -6.77 2.38 8.25
N ILE A 211 -7.15 3.21 7.27
CA ILE A 211 -8.05 4.35 7.44
C ILE A 211 -9.36 4.06 6.72
N SER A 212 -10.46 4.35 7.39
CA SER A 212 -11.81 4.32 6.81
C SER A 212 -12.61 5.52 7.30
N ARG A 213 -13.27 6.24 6.38
CA ARG A 213 -14.09 7.43 6.69
C ARG A 213 -13.35 8.49 7.52
N GLY A 214 -12.05 8.67 7.26
CA GLY A 214 -11.19 9.63 7.96
C GLY A 214 -10.67 9.17 9.31
N GLU A 215 -11.02 7.99 9.79
CA GLU A 215 -10.63 7.46 11.08
C GLU A 215 -9.67 6.27 10.96
N LYS A 216 -8.75 6.15 11.92
CA LYS A 216 -7.85 5.00 12.01
C LYS A 216 -8.61 3.78 12.53
N VAL A 217 -8.72 2.75 11.70
CA VAL A 217 -9.38 1.47 12.04
C VAL A 217 -8.41 0.50 12.67
N LEU A 218 -7.16 0.49 12.17
CA LEU A 218 -6.12 -0.43 12.59
C LEU A 218 -4.75 0.16 12.34
N ASP A 219 -3.78 -0.15 13.21
CA ASP A 219 -2.39 0.29 13.08
C ASP A 219 -1.47 -0.73 13.75
N GLY A 220 -0.39 -1.13 13.08
CA GLY A 220 0.57 -2.06 13.65
C GLY A 220 1.43 -2.78 12.62
N ARG A 221 2.34 -3.61 13.11
CA ARG A 221 3.13 -4.50 12.24
C ARG A 221 2.22 -5.51 11.55
N VAL A 222 2.47 -5.76 10.26
CA VAL A 222 1.67 -6.70 9.48
C VAL A 222 1.58 -8.08 10.14
N SER A 223 2.72 -8.58 10.66
CA SER A 223 2.78 -9.85 11.39
C SER A 223 1.86 -9.88 12.61
N ASP A 224 1.89 -8.80 13.42
CA ASP A 224 1.18 -8.72 14.69
C ASP A 224 -0.32 -8.56 14.45
N VAL A 225 -0.67 -7.74 13.45
CA VAL A 225 -2.05 -7.56 12.99
C VAL A 225 -2.65 -8.88 12.53
N LYS A 226 -1.93 -9.64 11.70
CA LYS A 226 -2.39 -10.96 11.22
C LYS A 226 -2.49 -11.98 12.35
N ALA A 227 -1.53 -12.02 13.26
CA ALA A 227 -1.54 -12.91 14.41
C ALA A 227 -2.72 -12.62 15.37
N ALA A 228 -3.03 -11.33 15.61
CA ALA A 228 -4.13 -10.93 16.48
C ALA A 228 -5.53 -11.29 15.93
N HIS A 229 -5.67 -11.42 14.59
CA HIS A 229 -6.95 -11.68 13.92
C HIS A 229 -7.18 -13.15 13.56
N GLY A 230 -6.27 -14.06 13.93
CA GLY A 230 -6.71 -15.42 13.96
C GLY A 230 -5.85 -16.54 13.43
N THR A 231 -6.08 -17.65 14.09
CA THR A 231 -5.67 -19.02 13.80
C THR A 231 -6.85 -19.87 13.27
N ARG A 232 -7.99 -19.25 12.88
CA ARG A 232 -9.20 -19.97 12.51
C ARG A 232 -9.45 -20.07 11.00
N ASN A 233 -8.52 -19.55 10.19
CA ASN A 233 -8.66 -19.61 8.74
C ASN A 233 -7.96 -20.85 8.18
N ILE A 234 -8.61 -21.50 7.23
CA ILE A 234 -8.11 -22.70 6.56
C ILE A 234 -8.16 -22.47 5.05
N ALA A 235 -7.06 -22.79 4.36
CA ALA A 235 -7.04 -22.98 2.93
C ALA A 235 -7.36 -24.46 2.63
N LEU A 236 -8.50 -24.71 1.96
CA LEU A 236 -8.97 -26.03 1.60
C LEU A 236 -8.96 -26.22 0.08
N GLY A 237 -8.08 -27.10 -0.42
CA GLY A 237 -8.08 -27.56 -1.82
C GLY A 237 -8.78 -28.90 -1.94
N LEU A 238 -9.70 -29.01 -2.88
CA LEU A 238 -10.47 -30.25 -3.15
C LEU A 238 -10.23 -30.71 -4.59
N ALA A 239 -9.78 -31.96 -4.76
CA ALA A 239 -9.71 -32.60 -6.07
C ALA A 239 -11.13 -32.78 -6.64
N GLY A 240 -11.37 -32.22 -7.84
CA GLY A 240 -12.67 -32.30 -8.49
C GLY A 240 -13.77 -31.41 -7.91
N GLY A 241 -13.40 -30.48 -6.99
CA GLY A 241 -14.34 -29.53 -6.38
C GLY A 241 -15.21 -30.11 -5.27
N ALA A 242 -16.13 -29.30 -4.76
CA ALA A 242 -17.04 -29.73 -3.68
C ALA A 242 -18.24 -30.49 -4.24
N THR A 243 -18.34 -31.81 -3.93
CA THR A 243 -19.54 -32.57 -4.17
C THR A 243 -20.71 -32.09 -3.28
N ALA A 244 -21.97 -32.44 -3.61
CA ALA A 244 -23.11 -32.00 -2.80
C ALA A 244 -22.98 -32.33 -1.30
N PRO A 245 -22.53 -33.54 -0.87
CA PRO A 245 -22.30 -33.82 0.56
C PRO A 245 -21.20 -32.96 1.18
N VAL A 246 -20.12 -32.69 0.44
CA VAL A 246 -19.01 -31.82 0.91
C VAL A 246 -19.45 -30.37 1.00
N ALA A 247 -20.21 -29.89 0.01
CA ALA A 247 -20.77 -28.53 0.03
C ALA A 247 -21.70 -28.33 1.22
N ALA A 248 -22.48 -29.34 1.63
CA ALA A 248 -23.32 -29.29 2.82
C ALA A 248 -22.49 -29.13 4.11
N VAL A 249 -21.32 -29.80 4.20
CA VAL A 249 -20.39 -29.63 5.33
C VAL A 249 -19.81 -28.21 5.36
N LEU A 250 -19.45 -27.65 4.22
CA LEU A 250 -18.91 -26.29 4.10
C LEU A 250 -19.97 -25.21 4.40
N ALA A 251 -21.25 -25.52 4.17
CA ALA A 251 -22.37 -24.62 4.49
C ALA A 251 -22.84 -24.71 5.95
N ASP A 252 -22.33 -25.68 6.74
CA ASP A 252 -22.70 -25.84 8.16
C ASP A 252 -22.10 -24.70 8.99
N ARG A 253 -22.94 -23.74 9.38
CA ARG A 253 -22.57 -22.56 10.17
C ARG A 253 -22.04 -22.86 11.57
N SER A 254 -22.26 -24.08 12.07
CA SER A 254 -21.68 -24.52 13.34
C SER A 254 -20.19 -24.89 13.20
N LEU A 255 -19.71 -25.13 11.99
CA LEU A 255 -18.32 -25.48 11.66
C LEU A 255 -17.59 -24.34 10.97
N VAL A 256 -18.24 -23.70 9.99
CA VAL A 256 -17.67 -22.70 9.11
C VAL A 256 -18.49 -21.41 9.23
N SER A 257 -17.89 -20.35 9.81
CA SER A 257 -18.53 -19.04 9.93
C SER A 257 -18.54 -18.29 8.60
N ARG A 258 -17.48 -18.45 7.82
CA ARG A 258 -17.30 -17.82 6.50
C ARG A 258 -16.64 -18.75 5.52
N LEU A 259 -17.07 -18.67 4.25
CA LEU A 259 -16.52 -19.41 3.13
C LEU A 259 -16.34 -18.46 1.95
N ASP A 260 -15.11 -18.36 1.44
CA ASP A 260 -14.76 -17.62 0.22
C ASP A 260 -14.17 -18.61 -0.81
N ASP A 261 -14.65 -18.55 -2.06
CA ASP A 261 -14.12 -19.34 -3.17
C ASP A 261 -13.15 -18.49 -4.00
N SER A 262 -11.87 -18.84 -3.95
CA SER A 262 -10.80 -18.10 -4.68
C SER A 262 -10.48 -18.70 -6.06
N ASN A 263 -11.35 -19.57 -6.63
CA ASN A 263 -11.16 -20.31 -7.87
C ASN A 263 -10.00 -21.33 -7.88
N ARG A 264 -9.14 -21.36 -6.87
CA ARG A 264 -8.04 -22.33 -6.71
C ARG A 264 -8.20 -23.20 -5.48
N TYR A 265 -8.77 -22.64 -4.43
CA TYR A 265 -9.04 -23.29 -3.15
C TYR A 265 -10.09 -22.48 -2.40
N TYR A 266 -10.75 -23.12 -1.45
CA TYR A 266 -11.67 -22.44 -0.53
C TYR A 266 -10.89 -21.84 0.62
N GLU A 267 -11.12 -20.55 0.91
CA GLU A 267 -10.72 -19.93 2.16
C GLU A 267 -11.91 -19.95 3.11
N LEU A 268 -11.75 -20.60 4.25
CA LEU A 268 -12.82 -20.73 5.22
C LEU A 268 -12.36 -20.29 6.61
N GLU A 269 -13.26 -19.64 7.34
CA GLU A 269 -13.09 -19.30 8.73
C GLU A 269 -13.90 -20.28 9.58
N LEU A 270 -13.24 -20.93 10.54
CA LEU A 270 -13.93 -21.85 11.47
C LEU A 270 -14.84 -21.06 12.42
N ALA A 271 -15.98 -21.64 12.73
CA ALA A 271 -16.86 -21.12 13.78
C ALA A 271 -16.15 -21.07 15.14
N PRO A 272 -16.49 -20.11 16.02
CA PRO A 272 -15.89 -20.00 17.35
C PRO A 272 -15.95 -21.33 18.12
N GLY A 273 -14.79 -21.78 18.64
CA GLY A 273 -14.68 -23.04 19.39
C GLY A 273 -14.60 -24.30 18.55
N THR A 274 -14.62 -24.19 17.20
CA THR A 274 -14.47 -25.36 16.31
C THR A 274 -12.99 -25.67 16.13
N ASP A 275 -12.61 -26.95 16.31
CA ASP A 275 -11.31 -27.47 15.97
C ASP A 275 -11.23 -27.83 14.47
N ALA A 276 -10.15 -27.42 13.80
CA ALA A 276 -9.86 -27.73 12.40
C ALA A 276 -9.91 -29.23 12.12
N GLN A 277 -9.51 -30.07 13.08
CA GLN A 277 -9.56 -31.53 12.97
C GLN A 277 -10.99 -32.06 12.88
N VAL A 278 -11.96 -31.39 13.51
CA VAL A 278 -13.39 -31.77 13.41
C VAL A 278 -13.87 -31.53 12.00
N LEU A 279 -13.55 -30.38 11.41
CA LEU A 279 -13.89 -30.09 10.02
C LEU A 279 -13.24 -31.09 9.06
N LEU A 280 -11.94 -31.34 9.22
CA LEU A 280 -11.18 -32.29 8.38
C LEU A 280 -11.83 -33.68 8.39
N ARG A 281 -12.14 -34.21 9.58
CA ARG A 281 -12.79 -35.55 9.73
C ARG A 281 -14.16 -35.58 9.05
N ARG A 282 -14.96 -34.51 9.16
CA ARG A 282 -16.26 -34.45 8.49
C ARG A 282 -16.12 -34.42 6.97
N LEU A 283 -15.22 -33.62 6.43
CA LEU A 283 -14.96 -33.56 4.99
C LEU A 283 -14.56 -34.96 4.43
N VAL A 284 -13.61 -35.62 5.08
CA VAL A 284 -13.19 -36.97 4.70
C VAL A 284 -14.35 -37.99 4.79
N LYS A 285 -15.15 -37.94 5.87
CA LYS A 285 -16.32 -38.82 6.04
C LYS A 285 -17.35 -38.62 4.95
N HIS A 286 -17.48 -37.42 4.39
CA HIS A 286 -18.41 -37.13 3.29
C HIS A 286 -17.75 -37.27 1.91
N GLY A 287 -16.61 -37.94 1.82
CA GLY A 287 -15.95 -38.33 0.56
C GLY A 287 -15.16 -37.22 -0.10
N ALA A 288 -14.72 -36.21 0.64
CA ALA A 288 -13.84 -35.21 0.08
C ALA A 288 -12.46 -35.76 -0.21
N THR A 289 -11.96 -35.54 -1.43
CA THR A 289 -10.55 -35.76 -1.78
C THR A 289 -9.81 -34.50 -1.58
N ILE A 290 -9.04 -34.41 -0.47
CA ILE A 290 -8.38 -33.18 -0.02
C ILE A 290 -6.96 -33.13 -0.60
N GLU A 291 -6.67 -32.09 -1.38
CA GLU A 291 -5.33 -31.77 -1.90
C GLU A 291 -4.57 -30.80 -0.98
N ARG A 292 -5.31 -29.93 -0.30
CA ARG A 292 -4.74 -28.92 0.61
C ARG A 292 -5.66 -28.74 1.82
N PHE A 293 -5.08 -28.77 3.01
CA PHE A 293 -5.74 -28.41 4.25
C PHE A 293 -4.70 -27.74 5.16
N GLU A 294 -4.69 -26.42 5.16
CA GLU A 294 -3.64 -25.64 5.80
C GLU A 294 -4.25 -24.53 6.64
N MET A 295 -3.82 -24.44 7.90
CA MET A 295 -4.16 -23.30 8.75
C MET A 295 -3.42 -22.07 8.22
N ILE A 296 -4.16 -21.07 7.78
CA ILE A 296 -3.64 -19.83 7.25
C ILE A 296 -4.00 -18.65 8.15
N GLN A 297 -3.15 -17.64 8.12
CA GLN A 297 -3.50 -16.35 8.70
C GLN A 297 -4.42 -15.58 7.74
N PRO A 298 -5.38 -14.80 8.26
CA PRO A 298 -6.24 -13.98 7.41
C PRO A 298 -5.40 -12.97 6.62
N SER A 299 -5.85 -12.65 5.42
CA SER A 299 -5.26 -11.55 4.64
C SER A 299 -5.61 -10.20 5.27
N LEU A 300 -4.82 -9.16 4.99
CA LEU A 300 -5.16 -7.79 5.41
C LEU A 300 -6.52 -7.36 4.86
N HIS A 301 -6.91 -7.86 3.70
CA HIS A 301 -8.23 -7.59 3.11
C HIS A 301 -9.37 -8.19 3.95
N GLN A 302 -9.22 -9.43 4.39
CA GLN A 302 -10.20 -10.08 5.27
C GLN A 302 -10.30 -9.37 6.62
N ILE A 303 -9.17 -8.98 7.21
CA ILE A 303 -9.12 -8.22 8.45
C ILE A 303 -9.84 -6.87 8.30
N PHE A 304 -9.59 -6.17 7.19
CA PHE A 304 -10.27 -4.91 6.89
C PHE A 304 -11.79 -5.09 6.80
N LEU A 305 -12.26 -6.10 6.06
CA LEU A 305 -13.71 -6.37 5.94
C LEU A 305 -14.34 -6.72 7.29
N GLN A 306 -13.64 -7.46 8.15
CA GLN A 306 -14.12 -7.75 9.51
C GLN A 306 -14.26 -6.48 10.36
N GLN A 307 -13.25 -5.60 10.32
CA GLN A 307 -13.23 -4.36 11.11
C GLN A 307 -14.27 -3.34 10.61
N VAL A 308 -14.36 -3.13 9.30
CA VAL A 308 -15.31 -2.17 8.71
C VAL A 308 -16.72 -2.71 8.65
N GLY A 309 -16.89 -4.02 8.42
CA GLY A 309 -18.19 -4.68 8.44
C GLY A 309 -18.82 -4.73 9.83
N ALA A 310 -18.01 -4.82 10.88
CA ALA A 310 -18.46 -4.69 12.27
C ALA A 310 -18.88 -3.24 12.61
N ALA A 311 -18.39 -2.25 11.83
CA ALA A 311 -18.69 -0.81 12.02
C ALA A 311 -19.81 -0.27 11.12
N GLY A 312 -20.59 -1.14 10.42
CA GLY A 312 -21.73 -0.75 9.58
C GLY A 312 -21.42 -0.72 8.09
N ILE A 313 -21.67 -1.83 7.41
CA ILE A 313 -21.99 -1.85 5.97
C ILE A 313 -23.48 -1.51 5.85
N ASP A 314 -23.81 -0.24 6.07
CA ASP A 314 -25.05 0.34 5.57
C ASP A 314 -24.69 1.70 4.94
N ASP A 315 -25.02 1.83 3.64
CA ASP A 315 -24.85 2.97 2.73
C ASP A 315 -23.54 3.03 1.92
N GLY A 316 -23.56 2.39 0.72
CA GLY A 316 -22.66 2.83 -0.35
C GLY A 316 -22.34 1.85 -1.48
N MET A 317 -23.04 0.73 -1.60
CA MET A 317 -22.89 -0.15 -2.78
C MET A 317 -24.12 -0.18 -3.73
N THR A 318 -24.99 0.82 -3.65
CA THR A 318 -26.08 0.99 -4.64
C THR A 318 -26.02 2.39 -5.23
N GLY A 319 -25.51 2.48 -6.44
CA GLY A 319 -25.59 3.68 -7.29
C GLY A 319 -24.28 4.04 -7.94
N HIS A 320 -23.97 3.60 -9.13
CA HIS A 320 -24.44 4.11 -10.40
C HIS A 320 -23.91 3.25 -11.53
N GLY A 321 -24.83 2.90 -12.44
CA GLY A 321 -24.57 2.35 -13.75
C GLY A 321 -23.89 3.34 -14.69
#